data_2ccde47b2fb91a76bbd9e39c7d972f1b
#
_entry.id   2ccde47b2fb91a76bbd9e39c7d972f1b
#
_cell.length_a   1.000
_cell.length_b   1.000
_cell.length_c   1.000
_cell.angle_alpha   90.00
_cell.angle_beta   90.00
_cell.angle_gamma   90.00
#
_symmetry.space_group_name_H-M   'P 1'
#
loop_
_entity.id
_entity.type
_entity.pdbx_description
1 polymer ?
#
loop_
_entity_poly.entity_id
_entity_poly.type
_entity_poly.pdbx_seq_one_letter_code
_entity_poly.pdbx_strand_id
1 'polypeptide(L)'
;MTYLNNSSLITEVGSFSKDGFSTSLHGFIIVTAIFLIVIIIFAIFGNVLVCAAILGNNQLRSSPTMLFIFSLAISDLLAATLSMPFDVDQQLVNFKWVHSEGLCEAWTTAYLITVPSSIWNLLVVSADRYKSLQDPLSRYRRRPFMTRKRAVLVILLVWVYSIVFALIPVMGWKYRPHSVEDNQCNFNITNNYSILSSFLNFIFPLLAMCFFYLKIFMIARNINNGKFSDSLAYEGHSTHAAVLSKRVNRHHKRFKRNMKAAKNVLIIVFAFFFCWMPHTVLSLVMIFSGEKILTKIPPELPSLLLLLGYLNSALNPPLYTFHNKQFKETFSKCFGFRKRKSQPKRKSNNTALTSLDRTSINLH
;
A
#
# COMPACT_ATOMS: atom_id res chain seq x y z
N MET A 1 -3.63 15.84 17.71
CA MET A 1 -4.62 16.71 17.03
C MET A 1 -5.64 17.12 18.06
N THR A 2 -5.57 18.34 18.52
CA THR A 2 -6.58 18.90 19.41
C THR A 2 -7.76 19.26 18.51
N TYR A 3 -8.84 18.49 18.55
CA TYR A 3 -10.11 18.95 18.00
C TYR A 3 -10.53 20.18 18.81
N LEU A 4 -10.63 21.31 18.14
CA LEU A 4 -11.01 22.59 18.74
C LEU A 4 -12.30 22.43 19.53
N ASN A 5 -12.26 22.90 20.75
CA ASN A 5 -13.43 23.09 21.60
C ASN A 5 -14.37 24.09 20.91
N ASN A 6 -15.35 23.57 20.14
CA ASN A 6 -16.36 24.40 19.43
C ASN A 6 -17.26 25.19 20.36
N SER A 7 -17.15 25.00 21.68
CA SER A 7 -17.97 25.71 22.67
C SER A 7 -17.56 27.16 22.87
N SER A 8 -16.30 27.54 22.66
CA SER A 8 -15.84 28.93 22.81
C SER A 8 -16.04 29.79 21.55
N LEU A 9 -16.15 29.20 20.37
CA LEU A 9 -16.40 29.93 19.12
C LEU A 9 -17.89 30.26 18.89
N ILE A 10 -18.80 29.56 19.57
CA ILE A 10 -20.26 29.78 19.42
C ILE A 10 -20.73 31.02 20.18
N THR A 11 -19.96 31.55 21.13
CA THR A 11 -20.37 32.70 21.95
C THR A 11 -20.03 34.05 21.36
N GLU A 12 -19.17 34.18 20.37
CA GLU A 12 -18.74 35.49 19.84
C GLU A 12 -19.28 35.87 18.45
N VAL A 13 -19.91 34.96 17.70
CA VAL A 13 -20.55 35.33 16.43
C VAL A 13 -22.01 35.67 16.67
N GLY A 14 -22.28 36.98 16.65
CA GLY A 14 -23.58 37.54 16.87
C GLY A 14 -24.71 36.92 16.07
N SER A 15 -25.89 36.96 16.66
CA SER A 15 -27.24 36.55 16.32
C SER A 15 -27.67 36.61 14.82
N PHE A 16 -26.97 35.95 13.91
CA PHE A 16 -27.45 35.72 12.54
C PHE A 16 -27.52 34.24 12.26
N SER A 17 -28.74 33.70 12.21
CA SER A 17 -29.11 32.36 11.72
C SER A 17 -28.37 31.18 12.34
N LYS A 18 -28.51 30.95 13.65
CA LYS A 18 -28.02 29.75 14.36
C LYS A 18 -28.59 28.44 13.78
N ASP A 19 -29.81 28.45 13.28
CA ASP A 19 -30.50 27.26 12.82
C ASP A 19 -29.97 26.76 11.46
N GLY A 20 -29.66 27.64 10.53
CA GLY A 20 -29.12 27.25 9.20
C GLY A 20 -27.69 26.70 9.25
N PHE A 21 -26.83 27.27 10.09
CA PHE A 21 -25.45 26.82 10.26
C PHE A 21 -25.38 25.48 10.98
N SER A 22 -26.20 25.28 12.03
CA SER A 22 -26.32 24.02 12.75
C SER A 22 -26.79 22.87 11.84
N THR A 23 -27.79 23.12 11.00
CA THR A 23 -28.35 22.15 10.06
C THR A 23 -27.31 21.74 8.97
N SER A 24 -26.55 22.71 8.47
CA SER A 24 -25.49 22.47 7.49
C SER A 24 -24.38 21.63 8.07
N LEU A 25 -23.94 21.90 9.30
CA LEU A 25 -22.89 21.11 9.98
C LEU A 25 -23.33 19.67 10.27
N HIS A 26 -24.57 19.47 10.73
CA HIS A 26 -25.12 18.13 10.91
C HIS A 26 -25.23 17.35 9.59
N GLY A 27 -25.64 18.01 8.51
CA GLY A 27 -25.65 17.40 7.18
C GLY A 27 -24.26 16.95 6.73
N PHE A 28 -23.24 17.79 6.95
CA PHE A 28 -21.85 17.47 6.65
C PHE A 28 -21.36 16.24 7.44
N ILE A 29 -21.60 16.19 8.75
CA ILE A 29 -21.22 15.07 9.63
C ILE A 29 -21.85 13.76 9.16
N ILE A 30 -23.15 13.77 8.85
CA ILE A 30 -23.84 12.57 8.36
C ILE A 30 -23.25 12.09 7.03
N VAL A 31 -23.03 13.01 6.09
CA VAL A 31 -22.47 12.67 4.78
C VAL A 31 -21.06 12.08 4.91
N THR A 32 -20.19 12.69 5.71
CA THR A 32 -18.82 12.17 5.92
C THR A 32 -18.82 10.84 6.64
N ALA A 33 -19.69 10.60 7.61
CA ALA A 33 -19.87 9.33 8.28
C ALA A 33 -20.33 8.23 7.31
N ILE A 34 -21.28 8.53 6.43
CA ILE A 34 -21.73 7.59 5.38
C ILE A 34 -20.57 7.22 4.45
N PHE A 35 -19.81 8.22 3.96
CA PHE A 35 -18.64 7.96 3.12
C PHE A 35 -17.59 7.12 3.84
N LEU A 36 -17.34 7.36 5.12
CA LEU A 36 -16.40 6.59 5.92
C LEU A 36 -16.87 5.13 6.08
N ILE A 37 -18.16 4.90 6.34
CA ILE A 37 -18.74 3.54 6.38
C ILE A 37 -18.54 2.83 5.04
N VAL A 38 -18.78 3.50 3.93
CA VAL A 38 -18.55 2.93 2.59
C VAL A 38 -17.08 2.57 2.41
N ILE A 39 -16.16 3.44 2.80
CA ILE A 39 -14.70 3.17 2.76
C ILE A 39 -14.36 1.93 3.60
N ILE A 40 -14.88 1.82 4.82
CA ILE A 40 -14.68 0.67 5.71
C ILE A 40 -15.10 -0.64 5.01
N ILE A 41 -16.31 -0.65 4.46
CA ILE A 41 -16.84 -1.85 3.77
C ILE A 41 -15.94 -2.26 2.60
N PHE A 42 -15.55 -1.31 1.74
CA PHE A 42 -14.67 -1.58 0.60
C PHE A 42 -13.26 -1.98 1.03
N ALA A 43 -12.72 -1.36 2.09
CA ALA A 43 -11.41 -1.70 2.64
C ALA A 43 -11.40 -3.12 3.22
N ILE A 44 -12.39 -3.48 4.05
CA ILE A 44 -12.48 -4.83 4.62
C ILE A 44 -12.66 -5.86 3.51
N PHE A 45 -13.70 -5.71 2.69
CA PHE A 45 -14.01 -6.68 1.64
C PHE A 45 -12.85 -6.85 0.66
N GLY A 46 -12.31 -5.74 0.16
CA GLY A 46 -11.23 -5.76 -0.82
C GLY A 46 -9.94 -6.37 -0.30
N ASN A 47 -9.52 -6.02 0.93
CA ASN A 47 -8.27 -6.52 1.49
C ASN A 47 -8.39 -7.97 1.97
N VAL A 48 -9.56 -8.43 2.45
CA VAL A 48 -9.83 -9.86 2.69
C VAL A 48 -9.67 -10.65 1.41
N LEU A 49 -10.22 -10.17 0.29
CA LEU A 49 -10.05 -10.82 -1.01
C LEU A 49 -8.57 -10.86 -1.45
N VAL A 50 -7.80 -9.78 -1.24
CA VAL A 50 -6.36 -9.76 -1.54
C VAL A 50 -5.64 -10.82 -0.71
N CYS A 51 -5.90 -10.90 0.60
CA CYS A 51 -5.32 -11.91 1.49
C CYS A 51 -5.69 -13.33 1.03
N ALA A 52 -6.97 -13.59 0.76
CA ALA A 52 -7.45 -14.88 0.28
C ALA A 52 -6.81 -15.28 -1.06
N ALA A 53 -6.67 -14.34 -2.00
CA ALA A 53 -6.02 -14.59 -3.29
C ALA A 53 -4.54 -14.97 -3.15
N ILE A 54 -3.81 -14.29 -2.26
CA ILE A 54 -2.38 -14.59 -2.02
C ILE A 54 -2.22 -15.94 -1.31
N LEU A 55 -3.03 -16.22 -0.31
CA LEU A 55 -2.97 -17.48 0.44
C LEU A 55 -3.41 -18.68 -0.41
N GLY A 56 -4.45 -18.51 -1.23
CA GLY A 56 -5.02 -19.56 -2.08
C GLY A 56 -4.20 -19.86 -3.36
N ASN A 57 -3.24 -19.01 -3.73
CA ASN A 57 -2.45 -19.19 -4.93
C ASN A 57 -0.95 -19.32 -4.63
N ASN A 58 -0.42 -20.53 -4.76
CA ASN A 58 1.00 -20.84 -4.51
C ASN A 58 1.96 -19.94 -5.31
N GLN A 59 1.60 -19.55 -6.53
CA GLN A 59 2.43 -18.71 -7.38
C GLN A 59 2.51 -17.26 -6.86
N LEU A 60 1.42 -16.71 -6.33
CA LEU A 60 1.40 -15.41 -5.66
C LEU A 60 2.16 -15.50 -4.32
N ARG A 61 1.87 -16.49 -3.50
CA ARG A 61 2.50 -16.68 -2.18
C ARG A 61 4.02 -16.89 -2.24
N SER A 62 4.56 -17.40 -3.34
CA SER A 62 6.01 -17.58 -3.50
C SER A 62 6.75 -16.28 -3.85
N SER A 63 6.07 -15.25 -4.31
CA SER A 63 6.67 -13.97 -4.71
C SER A 63 6.94 -13.08 -3.50
N PRO A 64 8.18 -12.60 -3.28
CA PRO A 64 8.49 -11.67 -2.18
C PRO A 64 7.65 -10.39 -2.22
N THR A 65 7.40 -9.83 -3.40
CA THR A 65 6.57 -8.63 -3.56
C THR A 65 5.14 -8.86 -3.09
N MET A 66 4.59 -10.07 -3.30
CA MET A 66 3.23 -10.40 -2.86
C MET A 66 3.13 -10.53 -1.34
N LEU A 67 4.22 -10.88 -0.65
CA LEU A 67 4.26 -10.88 0.81
C LEU A 67 4.16 -9.45 1.37
N PHE A 68 4.80 -8.46 0.74
CA PHE A 68 4.64 -7.06 1.12
C PHE A 68 3.22 -6.54 0.85
N ILE A 69 2.61 -6.94 -0.28
CA ILE A 69 1.21 -6.62 -0.59
C ILE A 69 0.28 -7.28 0.43
N PHE A 70 0.57 -8.50 0.87
CA PHE A 70 -0.16 -9.17 1.94
C PHE A 70 -0.05 -8.41 3.27
N SER A 71 1.17 -7.99 3.65
CA SER A 71 1.41 -7.16 4.83
C SER A 71 0.66 -5.83 4.77
N LEU A 72 0.64 -5.18 3.60
CA LEU A 72 -0.12 -3.95 3.38
C LEU A 72 -1.64 -4.18 3.51
N ALA A 73 -2.16 -5.29 2.96
CA ALA A 73 -3.57 -5.63 3.12
C ALA A 73 -3.96 -5.92 4.59
N ILE A 74 -3.06 -6.53 5.38
CA ILE A 74 -3.27 -6.70 6.83
C ILE A 74 -3.30 -5.35 7.54
N SER A 75 -2.40 -4.40 7.20
CA SER A 75 -2.40 -3.05 7.76
C SER A 75 -3.70 -2.31 7.46
N ASP A 76 -4.19 -2.41 6.21
CA ASP A 76 -5.47 -1.80 5.79
C ASP A 76 -6.67 -2.43 6.52
N LEU A 77 -6.67 -3.74 6.76
CA LEU A 77 -7.69 -4.43 7.55
C LEU A 77 -7.70 -3.96 9.00
N LEU A 78 -6.51 -3.82 9.61
CA LEU A 78 -6.40 -3.31 10.98
C LEU A 78 -6.88 -1.86 11.07
N ALA A 79 -6.53 -1.00 10.12
CA ALA A 79 -7.05 0.37 10.06
C ALA A 79 -8.58 0.39 9.94
N ALA A 80 -9.15 -0.43 9.04
CA ALA A 80 -10.59 -0.49 8.80
C ALA A 80 -11.40 -1.11 9.94
N THR A 81 -10.78 -1.91 10.82
CA THR A 81 -11.46 -2.58 11.93
C THR A 81 -11.17 -1.95 13.30
N LEU A 82 -9.99 -1.36 13.50
CA LEU A 82 -9.56 -0.86 14.80
C LEU A 82 -9.49 0.69 14.89
N SER A 83 -9.39 1.40 13.74
CA SER A 83 -9.29 2.85 13.76
C SER A 83 -10.54 3.51 13.19
N MET A 84 -10.90 3.22 11.94
CA MET A 84 -11.99 3.92 11.24
C MET A 84 -13.37 3.82 11.92
N PRO A 85 -13.77 2.71 12.59
CA PRO A 85 -15.08 2.65 13.24
C PRO A 85 -15.22 3.64 14.40
N PHE A 86 -14.15 3.94 15.14
CA PHE A 86 -14.17 4.95 16.19
C PHE A 86 -14.25 6.37 15.65
N ASP A 87 -13.69 6.62 14.45
CA ASP A 87 -13.89 7.92 13.78
C ASP A 87 -15.34 8.11 13.34
N VAL A 88 -16.04 7.04 12.92
CA VAL A 88 -17.48 7.07 12.64
C VAL A 88 -18.26 7.34 13.94
N ASP A 89 -17.96 6.61 15.00
CA ASP A 89 -18.61 6.76 16.31
C ASP A 89 -18.49 8.20 16.82
N GLN A 90 -17.28 8.76 16.84
CA GLN A 90 -17.05 10.14 17.25
C GLN A 90 -17.85 11.16 16.41
N GLN A 91 -17.91 10.98 15.09
CA GLN A 91 -18.69 11.86 14.23
C GLN A 91 -20.17 11.83 14.58
N LEU A 92 -20.74 10.62 14.80
CA LEU A 92 -22.16 10.44 15.10
C LEU A 92 -22.58 11.01 16.47
N VAL A 93 -21.66 11.01 17.45
CA VAL A 93 -21.92 11.56 18.79
C VAL A 93 -21.40 13.00 18.98
N ASN A 94 -21.25 13.75 17.89
CA ASN A 94 -20.74 15.13 17.91
C ASN A 94 -19.36 15.25 18.60
N PHE A 95 -18.45 14.35 18.27
CA PHE A 95 -17.08 14.26 18.79
C PHE A 95 -16.97 14.07 20.31
N LYS A 96 -18.02 13.60 20.97
CA LYS A 96 -17.96 13.20 22.37
C LYS A 96 -17.42 11.80 22.51
N TRP A 97 -16.52 11.58 23.43
CA TRP A 97 -15.98 10.25 23.74
C TRP A 97 -16.73 9.65 24.92
N VAL A 98 -17.48 8.60 24.69
CA VAL A 98 -18.30 7.92 25.70
C VAL A 98 -17.66 6.62 26.24
N HIS A 99 -16.46 6.31 25.75
CA HIS A 99 -15.75 5.10 26.12
C HIS A 99 -14.63 5.37 27.13
N SER A 100 -13.94 4.30 27.57
CA SER A 100 -12.84 4.41 28.51
C SER A 100 -11.60 5.10 27.92
N GLU A 101 -10.73 5.62 28.77
CA GLU A 101 -9.44 6.21 28.36
C GLU A 101 -8.53 5.17 27.69
N GLY A 102 -8.48 3.93 28.21
CA GLY A 102 -7.69 2.85 27.60
C GLY A 102 -8.12 2.52 26.17
N LEU A 103 -9.41 2.64 25.86
CA LEU A 103 -9.90 2.45 24.48
C LEU A 103 -9.51 3.62 23.57
N CYS A 104 -9.48 4.85 24.11
CA CYS A 104 -8.96 6.04 23.40
C CYS A 104 -7.47 5.85 23.04
N GLU A 105 -6.65 5.42 23.99
CA GLU A 105 -5.24 5.13 23.75
C GLU A 105 -5.02 3.97 22.78
N ALA A 106 -5.83 2.92 22.85
CA ALA A 106 -5.78 1.79 21.93
C ALA A 106 -6.13 2.18 20.50
N TRP A 107 -7.19 2.99 20.32
CA TRP A 107 -7.61 3.51 19.02
C TRP A 107 -6.52 4.39 18.38
N THR A 108 -6.01 5.39 19.11
CA THR A 108 -4.95 6.29 18.60
C THR A 108 -3.65 5.53 18.32
N THR A 109 -3.30 4.54 19.16
CA THR A 109 -2.13 3.68 18.93
C THR A 109 -2.31 2.80 17.69
N ALA A 110 -3.49 2.22 17.47
CA ALA A 110 -3.77 1.43 16.26
C ALA A 110 -3.57 2.26 14.99
N TYR A 111 -4.02 3.52 14.98
CA TYR A 111 -3.74 4.47 13.89
C TYR A 111 -2.24 4.68 13.69
N LEU A 112 -1.50 4.94 14.77
CA LEU A 112 -0.05 5.18 14.73
C LEU A 112 0.76 3.93 14.33
N ILE A 113 0.22 2.72 14.41
CA ILE A 113 0.83 1.48 13.93
C ILE A 113 0.57 1.30 12.42
N THR A 114 -0.68 1.47 12.00
CA THR A 114 -1.11 1.05 10.66
C THR A 114 -0.57 1.96 9.55
N VAL A 115 -0.51 3.26 9.76
CA VAL A 115 -0.03 4.21 8.76
C VAL A 115 1.48 4.03 8.48
N PRO A 116 2.39 4.03 9.48
CA PRO A 116 3.81 3.78 9.24
C PRO A 116 4.09 2.41 8.62
N SER A 117 3.40 1.36 9.08
CA SER A 117 3.60 0.02 8.51
C SER A 117 3.30 -0.02 7.01
N SER A 118 2.26 0.68 6.55
CA SER A 118 1.91 0.79 5.14
C SER A 118 2.99 1.50 4.33
N ILE A 119 3.48 2.66 4.81
CA ILE A 119 4.51 3.45 4.12
C ILE A 119 5.83 2.69 4.00
N TRP A 120 6.29 2.08 5.09
CA TRP A 120 7.55 1.33 5.09
C TRP A 120 7.47 0.08 4.21
N ASN A 121 6.33 -0.61 4.14
CA ASN A 121 6.12 -1.70 3.17
C ASN A 121 6.26 -1.19 1.73
N LEU A 122 5.66 -0.03 1.38
CA LEU A 122 5.77 0.57 0.05
C LEU A 122 7.21 1.00 -0.27
N LEU A 123 7.95 1.55 0.69
CA LEU A 123 9.35 1.92 0.53
C LEU A 123 10.21 0.69 0.19
N VAL A 124 10.06 -0.40 0.93
CA VAL A 124 10.82 -1.63 0.70
C VAL A 124 10.48 -2.26 -0.65
N VAL A 125 9.20 -2.25 -1.05
CA VAL A 125 8.81 -2.72 -2.38
C VAL A 125 9.42 -1.85 -3.47
N SER A 126 9.48 -0.53 -3.29
CA SER A 126 10.10 0.40 -4.25
C SER A 126 11.61 0.14 -4.39
N ALA A 127 12.31 -0.10 -3.29
CA ALA A 127 13.72 -0.48 -3.26
C ALA A 127 13.95 -1.84 -3.97
N ASP A 128 13.08 -2.84 -3.73
CA ASP A 128 13.15 -4.13 -4.42
C ASP A 128 12.94 -3.99 -5.94
N ARG A 129 12.00 -3.14 -6.38
CA ARG A 129 11.79 -2.86 -7.81
C ARG A 129 13.01 -2.21 -8.45
N TYR A 130 13.60 -1.21 -7.79
CA TYR A 130 14.83 -0.57 -8.27
C TYR A 130 15.96 -1.59 -8.42
N LYS A 131 16.24 -2.40 -7.39
CA LYS A 131 17.27 -3.44 -7.42
C LYS A 131 17.00 -4.51 -8.49
N SER A 132 15.75 -4.91 -8.69
CA SER A 132 15.36 -5.88 -9.73
C SER A 132 15.56 -5.36 -11.15
N LEU A 133 15.52 -4.03 -11.37
CA LEU A 133 15.79 -3.39 -12.65
C LEU A 133 17.28 -3.11 -12.87
N GLN A 134 18.02 -2.87 -11.81
CA GLN A 134 19.47 -2.69 -11.85
C GLN A 134 20.21 -4.02 -12.17
N ASP A 135 19.69 -5.16 -11.73
CA ASP A 135 20.29 -6.49 -11.87
C ASP A 135 20.29 -7.13 -13.29
N PRO A 136 19.42 -6.76 -14.27
CA PRO A 136 19.55 -7.29 -15.63
C PRO A 136 20.90 -6.98 -16.29
N LEU A 137 21.56 -5.89 -15.83
CA LEU A 137 22.87 -5.44 -16.29
C LEU A 137 24.02 -6.11 -15.53
N SER A 138 23.76 -6.71 -14.37
CA SER A 138 24.79 -7.34 -13.54
C SER A 138 24.99 -8.81 -13.93
N ARG A 139 26.08 -9.08 -14.64
CA ARG A 139 26.49 -10.41 -15.13
C ARG A 139 26.74 -11.44 -14.02
N TYR A 140 26.96 -10.98 -12.78
CA TYR A 140 27.48 -11.79 -11.68
C TYR A 140 26.48 -12.15 -10.59
N ARG A 141 25.30 -11.53 -10.52
CA ARG A 141 24.39 -11.75 -9.40
C ARG A 141 23.47 -12.94 -9.64
N ARG A 142 23.87 -14.11 -9.18
CA ARG A 142 23.10 -15.37 -9.25
C ARG A 142 21.88 -15.39 -8.31
N ARG A 143 21.81 -14.50 -7.29
CA ARG A 143 20.74 -14.52 -6.28
C ARG A 143 19.90 -13.25 -6.35
N PRO A 144 18.56 -13.36 -6.26
CA PRO A 144 17.68 -12.18 -6.22
C PRO A 144 17.98 -11.37 -4.94
N PHE A 145 17.87 -10.05 -5.04
CA PHE A 145 18.06 -9.13 -3.91
C PHE A 145 17.10 -9.49 -2.77
N MET A 146 15.80 -9.60 -3.09
CA MET A 146 14.76 -10.00 -2.15
C MET A 146 14.42 -11.47 -2.31
N THR A 147 14.71 -12.27 -1.29
CA THR A 147 14.26 -13.67 -1.17
C THR A 147 13.05 -13.72 -0.24
N ARG A 148 12.29 -14.82 -0.27
CA ARG A 148 11.12 -14.98 0.63
C ARG A 148 11.50 -14.86 2.11
N LYS A 149 12.61 -15.47 2.55
CA LYS A 149 13.07 -15.38 3.95
C LYS A 149 13.42 -13.94 4.33
N ARG A 150 14.12 -13.20 3.45
CA ARG A 150 14.44 -11.78 3.67
C ARG A 150 13.17 -10.92 3.70
N ALA A 151 12.20 -11.18 2.82
CA ALA A 151 10.93 -10.44 2.80
C ALA A 151 10.17 -10.59 4.12
N VAL A 152 10.07 -11.82 4.64
CA VAL A 152 9.43 -12.07 5.96
C VAL A 152 10.18 -11.34 7.07
N LEU A 153 11.51 -11.43 7.12
CA LEU A 153 12.31 -10.72 8.13
C LEU A 153 12.09 -9.20 8.06
N VAL A 154 12.12 -8.62 6.87
CA VAL A 154 11.92 -7.17 6.67
C VAL A 154 10.49 -6.76 7.07
N ILE A 155 9.47 -7.55 6.74
CA ILE A 155 8.10 -7.31 7.17
C ILE A 155 8.01 -7.32 8.70
N LEU A 156 8.61 -8.30 9.37
CA LEU A 156 8.64 -8.35 10.84
C LEU A 156 9.33 -7.11 11.42
N LEU A 157 10.47 -6.68 10.86
CA LEU A 157 11.15 -5.47 11.31
C LEU A 157 10.30 -4.20 11.11
N VAL A 158 9.56 -4.09 10.01
CA VAL A 158 8.63 -2.99 9.76
C VAL A 158 7.52 -2.96 10.81
N TRP A 159 6.93 -4.11 11.14
CA TRP A 159 5.89 -4.18 12.17
C TRP A 159 6.43 -3.88 13.56
N VAL A 160 7.59 -4.43 13.94
CA VAL A 160 8.24 -4.12 15.23
C VAL A 160 8.54 -2.63 15.34
N TYR A 161 9.11 -2.03 14.29
CA TYR A 161 9.34 -0.58 14.23
C TYR A 161 8.04 0.20 14.44
N SER A 162 6.98 -0.13 13.69
CA SER A 162 5.70 0.59 13.77
C SER A 162 5.06 0.48 15.15
N ILE A 163 5.11 -0.70 15.77
CA ILE A 163 4.57 -0.94 17.12
C ILE A 163 5.38 -0.17 18.17
N VAL A 164 6.71 -0.31 18.16
CA VAL A 164 7.58 0.38 19.12
C VAL A 164 7.41 1.90 19.01
N PHE A 165 7.40 2.42 17.78
CA PHE A 165 7.23 3.85 17.53
C PHE A 165 5.85 4.36 18.02
N ALA A 166 4.78 3.61 17.77
CA ALA A 166 3.43 3.97 18.19
C ALA A 166 3.21 3.91 19.72
N LEU A 167 3.99 3.08 20.42
CA LEU A 167 3.90 2.96 21.89
C LEU A 167 4.64 4.08 22.64
N ILE A 168 5.53 4.81 21.99
CA ILE A 168 6.31 5.89 22.63
C ILE A 168 5.44 6.91 23.37
N PRO A 169 4.34 7.44 22.81
CA PRO A 169 3.44 8.33 23.53
C PRO A 169 2.81 7.68 24.75
N VAL A 170 2.34 6.44 24.63
CA VAL A 170 1.71 5.69 25.74
C VAL A 170 2.70 5.44 26.87
N MET A 171 4.00 5.26 26.55
CA MET A 171 5.07 5.06 27.52
C MET A 171 5.51 6.35 28.26
N GLY A 172 4.88 7.50 27.95
CA GLY A 172 5.10 8.73 28.71
C GLY A 172 5.52 9.96 27.89
N TRP A 173 5.80 9.84 26.59
CA TRP A 173 6.06 11.02 25.74
C TRP A 173 4.73 11.67 25.29
N LYS A 174 3.89 11.97 26.28
CA LYS A 174 2.55 12.54 26.14
C LYS A 174 2.60 14.06 26.34
N TYR A 175 1.61 14.75 25.79
CA TYR A 175 1.41 16.19 26.03
C TYR A 175 0.67 16.45 27.33
N ARG A 176 -0.30 15.58 27.69
CA ARG A 176 -1.18 15.69 28.87
C ARG A 176 -1.19 14.39 29.68
N PRO A 177 -1.53 14.45 30.98
CA PRO A 177 -1.62 13.24 31.84
C PRO A 177 -2.66 12.25 31.29
N HIS A 178 -3.82 12.77 30.88
CA HIS A 178 -4.94 11.98 30.39
C HIS A 178 -5.17 12.18 28.89
N SER A 179 -5.60 11.13 28.21
CA SER A 179 -5.92 11.14 26.78
C SER A 179 -7.38 11.53 26.51
N VAL A 180 -8.24 11.43 27.55
CA VAL A 180 -9.63 11.88 27.52
C VAL A 180 -9.77 13.10 28.41
N GLU A 181 -10.12 14.23 27.83
CA GLU A 181 -10.44 15.48 28.53
C GLU A 181 -11.72 16.09 27.94
N ASP A 182 -12.56 16.68 28.76
CA ASP A 182 -13.83 17.30 28.35
C ASP A 182 -14.73 16.37 27.52
N ASN A 183 -14.75 15.08 27.82
CA ASN A 183 -15.43 14.06 27.05
C ASN A 183 -14.95 13.98 25.57
N GLN A 184 -13.69 14.28 25.31
CA GLN A 184 -13.07 14.12 23.98
C GLN A 184 -11.84 13.24 24.07
N CYS A 185 -11.72 12.30 23.14
CA CYS A 185 -10.51 11.52 22.99
C CYS A 185 -9.54 12.26 22.05
N ASN A 186 -8.35 12.54 22.56
CA ASN A 186 -7.33 13.30 21.86
C ASN A 186 -6.14 12.39 21.49
N PHE A 187 -5.55 12.65 20.34
CA PHE A 187 -4.22 12.15 20.04
C PHE A 187 -3.21 12.83 20.98
N ASN A 188 -2.98 12.21 22.13
CA ASN A 188 -2.14 12.77 23.20
C ASN A 188 -0.66 12.60 22.88
N ILE A 189 -0.19 13.32 21.87
CA ILE A 189 1.18 13.30 21.33
C ILE A 189 1.78 14.72 21.39
N THR A 190 3.06 14.79 21.75
CA THR A 190 3.79 16.07 21.77
C THR A 190 4.05 16.59 20.36
N ASN A 191 4.23 17.90 20.20
CA ASN A 191 4.61 18.50 18.92
C ASN A 191 5.92 17.89 18.37
N ASN A 192 6.90 17.65 19.24
CA ASN A 192 8.18 17.03 18.87
C ASN A 192 7.98 15.62 18.32
N TYR A 193 7.10 14.81 18.94
CA TYR A 193 6.76 13.48 18.42
C TYR A 193 6.06 13.59 17.06
N SER A 194 5.13 14.51 16.89
CA SER A 194 4.41 14.72 15.63
C SER A 194 5.36 15.14 14.49
N ILE A 195 6.31 16.03 14.76
CA ILE A 195 7.33 16.45 13.79
C ILE A 195 8.23 15.27 13.43
N LEU A 196 8.74 14.54 14.44
CA LEU A 196 9.57 13.36 14.23
C LEU A 196 8.83 12.27 13.44
N SER A 197 7.57 12.02 13.77
CA SER A 197 6.70 11.08 13.07
C SER A 197 6.47 11.48 11.60
N SER A 198 6.16 12.74 11.35
CA SER A 198 5.99 13.27 10.00
C SER A 198 7.26 13.14 9.17
N PHE A 199 8.42 13.38 9.78
CA PHE A 199 9.70 13.22 9.10
C PHE A 199 10.02 11.76 8.81
N LEU A 200 10.02 10.89 9.83
CA LEU A 200 10.45 9.49 9.70
C LEU A 200 9.44 8.63 8.93
N ASN A 201 8.14 8.90 9.09
CA ASN A 201 7.10 8.06 8.50
C ASN A 201 6.47 8.66 7.25
N PHE A 202 6.82 9.90 6.85
CA PHE A 202 6.29 10.51 5.64
C PHE A 202 7.38 11.10 4.75
N ILE A 203 8.09 12.12 5.22
CA ILE A 203 9.01 12.89 4.38
C ILE A 203 10.18 12.02 3.92
N PHE A 204 10.85 11.34 4.84
CA PHE A 204 11.99 10.47 4.50
C PHE A 204 11.60 9.32 3.55
N PRO A 205 10.55 8.51 3.80
CA PRO A 205 10.11 7.49 2.85
C PRO A 205 9.72 8.06 1.48
N LEU A 206 9.06 9.22 1.43
CA LEU A 206 8.71 9.88 0.18
C LEU A 206 9.95 10.23 -0.64
N LEU A 207 10.92 10.91 -0.04
CA LEU A 207 12.17 11.27 -0.71
C LEU A 207 12.93 10.05 -1.20
N ALA A 208 13.01 9.00 -0.38
CA ALA A 208 13.66 7.75 -0.75
C ALA A 208 12.94 7.04 -1.91
N MET A 209 11.60 7.01 -1.91
CA MET A 209 10.83 6.47 -3.03
C MET A 209 10.99 7.30 -4.30
N CYS A 210 10.95 8.63 -4.21
CA CYS A 210 11.26 9.51 -5.35
C CYS A 210 12.64 9.21 -5.92
N PHE A 211 13.66 9.06 -5.08
CA PHE A 211 15.01 8.68 -5.52
C PHE A 211 15.01 7.34 -6.27
N PHE A 212 14.37 6.29 -5.75
CA PHE A 212 14.30 4.99 -6.43
C PHE A 212 13.60 5.10 -7.79
N TYR A 213 12.49 5.83 -7.87
CA TYR A 213 11.76 5.97 -9.14
C TYR A 213 12.50 6.85 -10.17
N LEU A 214 13.22 7.88 -9.74
CA LEU A 214 14.11 8.62 -10.61
C LEU A 214 15.22 7.72 -11.18
N LYS A 215 15.83 6.87 -10.36
CA LYS A 215 16.82 5.87 -10.81
C LYS A 215 16.22 4.85 -11.78
N ILE A 216 15.02 4.36 -11.51
CA ILE A 216 14.28 3.46 -12.42
C ILE A 216 14.03 4.14 -13.76
N PHE A 217 13.61 5.40 -13.76
CA PHE A 217 13.39 6.18 -14.97
C PHE A 217 14.68 6.34 -15.80
N MET A 218 15.81 6.68 -15.13
CA MET A 218 17.11 6.79 -15.81
C MET A 218 17.55 5.46 -16.43
N ILE A 219 17.38 4.33 -15.73
CA ILE A 219 17.66 2.99 -16.29
C ILE A 219 16.79 2.73 -17.53
N ALA A 220 15.50 3.04 -17.45
CA ALA A 220 14.58 2.84 -18.58
C ALA A 220 14.96 3.68 -19.80
N ARG A 221 15.34 4.95 -19.58
CA ARG A 221 15.78 5.86 -20.64
C ARG A 221 17.07 5.36 -21.31
N ASN A 222 18.06 4.92 -20.53
CA ASN A 222 19.32 4.41 -21.07
C ASN A 222 19.13 3.14 -21.93
N ILE A 223 18.22 2.27 -21.54
CA ILE A 223 17.91 1.06 -22.34
C ILE A 223 17.18 1.42 -23.64
N ASN A 224 16.21 2.37 -23.59
CA ASN A 224 15.50 2.79 -24.79
C ASN A 224 16.40 3.54 -25.79
N ASN A 225 17.44 4.22 -25.34
CA ASN A 225 18.39 4.94 -26.18
C ASN A 225 19.47 4.04 -26.85
N GLY A 226 19.28 2.71 -26.85
CA GLY A 226 20.16 1.78 -27.55
C GLY A 226 21.51 1.48 -26.85
N LYS A 227 21.91 2.24 -25.82
CA LYS A 227 23.19 2.08 -25.10
C LYS A 227 23.41 0.67 -24.54
N PHE A 228 22.34 -0.10 -24.37
CA PHE A 228 22.39 -1.48 -23.94
C PHE A 228 22.71 -2.46 -25.08
N SER A 229 22.27 -2.17 -26.29
CA SER A 229 22.58 -2.96 -27.50
C SER A 229 24.05 -2.82 -27.86
N ASP A 230 24.60 -1.62 -27.77
CA ASP A 230 25.99 -1.31 -28.15
C ASP A 230 26.99 -1.96 -27.20
N SER A 231 26.72 -2.01 -25.89
CA SER A 231 27.59 -2.66 -24.91
C SER A 231 27.63 -4.18 -25.06
N LEU A 232 26.57 -4.82 -25.60
CA LEU A 232 26.53 -6.24 -25.90
C LEU A 232 27.12 -6.58 -27.26
N ALA A 233 27.03 -5.67 -28.23
CA ALA A 233 27.63 -5.83 -29.56
C ALA A 233 29.17 -5.77 -29.48
N TYR A 234 29.73 -4.93 -28.62
CA TYR A 234 31.19 -4.82 -28.42
C TYR A 234 31.83 -6.11 -27.84
N GLU A 235 31.08 -6.93 -27.08
CA GLU A 235 31.56 -8.22 -26.55
C GLU A 235 31.41 -9.41 -27.51
N GLY A 236 30.77 -9.22 -28.69
CA GLY A 236 30.30 -10.28 -29.57
C GLY A 236 31.20 -10.65 -30.74
N HIS A 237 32.53 -10.51 -30.66
CA HIS A 237 33.45 -10.87 -31.74
C HIS A 237 33.75 -12.36 -31.82
N SER A 238 32.84 -13.28 -31.50
CA SER A 238 33.03 -14.72 -31.68
C SER A 238 31.73 -15.47 -31.90
N THR A 239 31.80 -16.48 -32.76
CA THR A 239 31.03 -17.64 -33.23
C THR A 239 29.69 -18.04 -32.53
N HIS A 240 29.12 -17.26 -31.62
CA HIS A 240 27.90 -17.60 -30.85
C HIS A 240 26.73 -16.63 -31.00
N ALA A 241 26.59 -16.01 -32.18
CA ALA A 241 25.55 -15.00 -32.43
C ALA A 241 24.10 -15.43 -32.04
N ALA A 242 23.76 -16.71 -32.31
CA ALA A 242 22.41 -17.20 -31.97
C ALA A 242 22.19 -17.40 -30.46
N VAL A 243 23.22 -17.75 -29.69
CA VAL A 243 23.16 -17.87 -28.23
C VAL A 243 23.10 -16.50 -27.58
N LEU A 244 23.84 -15.54 -28.13
CA LEU A 244 23.84 -14.15 -27.69
C LEU A 244 22.47 -13.50 -27.93
N SER A 245 21.88 -13.65 -29.12
CA SER A 245 20.54 -13.17 -29.46
C SER A 245 19.47 -13.72 -28.53
N LYS A 246 19.49 -15.04 -28.21
CA LYS A 246 18.56 -15.65 -27.24
C LYS A 246 18.75 -15.07 -25.83
N ARG A 247 19.99 -14.76 -25.41
CA ARG A 247 20.26 -14.11 -24.11
C ARG A 247 19.72 -12.70 -24.08
N VAL A 248 20.00 -11.89 -25.09
CA VAL A 248 19.49 -10.49 -25.22
C VAL A 248 17.96 -10.48 -25.16
N ASN A 249 17.27 -11.33 -25.90
CA ASN A 249 15.82 -11.45 -25.90
C ASN A 249 15.24 -11.83 -24.53
N ARG A 250 15.89 -12.74 -23.81
CA ARG A 250 15.48 -13.11 -22.43
C ARG A 250 15.65 -11.94 -21.48
N HIS A 251 16.75 -11.17 -21.57
CA HIS A 251 16.99 -9.99 -20.76
C HIS A 251 15.95 -8.91 -21.04
N HIS A 252 15.67 -8.59 -22.30
CA HIS A 252 14.68 -7.61 -22.70
C HIS A 252 13.27 -7.98 -22.20
N LYS A 253 12.87 -9.26 -22.34
CA LYS A 253 11.59 -9.76 -21.82
C LYS A 253 11.49 -9.64 -20.29
N ARG A 254 12.59 -9.96 -19.56
CA ARG A 254 12.67 -9.82 -18.11
C ARG A 254 12.59 -8.35 -17.69
N PHE A 255 13.32 -7.47 -18.36
CA PHE A 255 13.29 -6.03 -18.14
C PHE A 255 11.88 -5.47 -18.32
N LYS A 256 11.21 -5.72 -19.46
CA LYS A 256 9.81 -5.29 -19.70
C LYS A 256 8.86 -5.75 -18.58
N ARG A 257 9.03 -6.99 -18.11
CA ARG A 257 8.20 -7.50 -17.01
C ARG A 257 8.46 -6.77 -15.70
N ASN A 258 9.73 -6.52 -15.37
CA ASN A 258 10.11 -5.80 -14.15
C ASN A 258 9.69 -4.33 -14.21
N MET A 259 9.81 -3.67 -15.37
CA MET A 259 9.29 -2.32 -15.60
C MET A 259 7.78 -2.21 -15.42
N LYS A 260 7.03 -3.18 -15.96
CA LYS A 260 5.58 -3.24 -15.72
C LYS A 260 5.26 -3.36 -14.23
N ALA A 261 5.98 -4.22 -13.51
CA ALA A 261 5.80 -4.36 -12.07
C ALA A 261 6.17 -3.08 -11.31
N ALA A 262 7.26 -2.39 -11.69
CA ALA A 262 7.65 -1.12 -11.08
C ALA A 262 6.62 0.00 -11.32
N LYS A 263 6.07 0.11 -12.54
CA LYS A 263 4.98 1.05 -12.84
C LYS A 263 3.74 0.80 -11.99
N ASN A 264 3.38 -0.46 -11.77
CA ASN A 264 2.24 -0.80 -10.92
C ASN A 264 2.46 -0.34 -9.47
N VAL A 265 3.66 -0.56 -8.93
CA VAL A 265 4.00 -0.09 -7.57
C VAL A 265 4.04 1.44 -7.50
N LEU A 266 4.54 2.11 -8.54
CA LEU A 266 4.52 3.58 -8.64
C LEU A 266 3.10 4.15 -8.51
N ILE A 267 2.11 3.54 -9.15
CA ILE A 267 0.71 3.99 -9.09
C ILE A 267 0.19 3.88 -7.65
N ILE A 268 0.52 2.79 -6.95
CA ILE A 268 0.11 2.58 -5.55
C ILE A 268 0.79 3.62 -4.64
N VAL A 269 2.09 3.85 -4.82
CA VAL A 269 2.85 4.88 -4.09
C VAL A 269 2.27 6.27 -4.34
N PHE A 270 1.93 6.59 -5.60
CA PHE A 270 1.32 7.87 -5.94
C PHE A 270 -0.05 8.03 -5.28
N ALA A 271 -0.91 7.01 -5.34
CA ALA A 271 -2.22 7.03 -4.69
C ALA A 271 -2.09 7.23 -3.17
N PHE A 272 -1.13 6.53 -2.54
CA PHE A 272 -0.85 6.68 -1.12
C PHE A 272 -0.49 8.12 -0.75
N PHE A 273 0.47 8.72 -1.46
CA PHE A 273 0.88 10.09 -1.16
C PHE A 273 -0.21 11.12 -1.48
N PHE A 274 -0.95 10.94 -2.57
CA PHE A 274 -2.08 11.81 -2.90
C PHE A 274 -3.13 11.81 -1.78
N CYS A 275 -3.39 10.65 -1.21
CA CYS A 275 -4.37 10.53 -0.13
C CYS A 275 -3.88 11.08 1.22
N TRP A 276 -2.61 10.83 1.59
CA TRP A 276 -2.11 11.16 2.93
C TRP A 276 -1.38 12.50 3.04
N MET A 277 -0.79 13.00 1.95
CA MET A 277 0.02 14.21 1.98
C MET A 277 -0.76 15.45 2.44
N PRO A 278 -2.01 15.70 1.98
CA PRO A 278 -2.77 16.87 2.42
C PRO A 278 -2.99 16.89 3.93
N HIS A 279 -3.33 15.75 4.52
CA HIS A 279 -3.51 15.60 5.97
C HIS A 279 -2.19 15.83 6.73
N THR A 280 -1.08 15.29 6.26
CA THR A 280 0.24 15.47 6.90
C THR A 280 0.70 16.92 6.84
N VAL A 281 0.50 17.59 5.70
CA VAL A 281 0.82 19.02 5.53
C VAL A 281 -0.02 19.86 6.47
N LEU A 282 -1.34 19.63 6.54
CA LEU A 282 -2.20 20.35 7.47
C LEU A 282 -1.75 20.16 8.92
N SER A 283 -1.41 18.93 9.32
CA SER A 283 -0.92 18.63 10.68
C SER A 283 0.36 19.42 11.03
N LEU A 284 1.31 19.50 10.09
CA LEU A 284 2.53 20.29 10.27
C LEU A 284 2.24 21.79 10.32
N VAL A 285 1.37 22.31 9.45
CA VAL A 285 0.96 23.71 9.45
C VAL A 285 0.33 24.07 10.80
N MET A 286 -0.54 23.21 11.34
CA MET A 286 -1.16 23.44 12.66
C MET A 286 -0.11 23.48 13.78
N ILE A 287 0.93 22.64 13.72
CA ILE A 287 2.00 22.64 14.72
C ILE A 287 2.86 23.91 14.67
N PHE A 288 3.25 24.35 13.46
CA PHE A 288 4.18 25.47 13.30
C PHE A 288 3.51 26.85 13.38
N SER A 289 2.24 26.96 13.04
CA SER A 289 1.53 28.25 12.98
C SER A 289 0.78 28.59 14.26
N GLY A 290 0.66 27.63 15.20
CA GLY A 290 -0.04 27.82 16.47
C GLY A 290 -1.54 28.15 16.31
N GLU A 291 -2.16 28.65 17.38
CA GLU A 291 -3.62 28.90 17.46
C GLU A 291 -4.14 29.90 16.43
N LYS A 292 -3.32 30.85 15.98
CA LYS A 292 -3.76 31.91 15.04
C LYS A 292 -4.24 31.39 13.68
N ILE A 293 -3.72 30.24 13.23
CA ILE A 293 -4.14 29.66 11.94
C ILE A 293 -5.35 28.74 12.13
N LEU A 294 -5.51 28.17 13.33
CA LEU A 294 -6.62 27.28 13.65
C LEU A 294 -7.98 27.97 13.47
N THR A 295 -8.07 29.26 13.80
CA THR A 295 -9.30 30.06 13.61
C THR A 295 -9.62 30.33 12.13
N LYS A 296 -8.66 30.17 11.21
CA LYS A 296 -8.85 30.39 9.78
C LYS A 296 -9.12 29.12 8.99
N ILE A 297 -8.88 27.95 9.59
CA ILE A 297 -9.10 26.66 8.95
C ILE A 297 -10.55 26.23 9.16
N PRO A 298 -11.31 25.95 8.09
CA PRO A 298 -12.65 25.40 8.25
C PRO A 298 -12.63 24.14 9.14
N PRO A 299 -13.53 24.01 10.12
CA PRO A 299 -13.53 22.88 11.06
C PRO A 299 -13.75 21.53 10.37
N GLU A 300 -14.33 21.52 9.18
CA GLU A 300 -14.57 20.33 8.37
C GLU A 300 -13.31 19.82 7.67
N LEU A 301 -12.31 20.68 7.41
CA LEU A 301 -11.15 20.35 6.60
C LEU A 301 -10.30 19.19 7.18
N PRO A 302 -9.98 19.13 8.48
CA PRO A 302 -9.25 18.01 9.04
C PRO A 302 -9.94 16.66 8.82
N SER A 303 -11.27 16.62 9.02
CA SER A 303 -12.08 15.41 8.82
C SER A 303 -12.10 14.96 7.35
N LEU A 304 -12.23 15.91 6.41
CA LEU A 304 -12.17 15.60 4.97
C LEU A 304 -10.81 15.04 4.56
N LEU A 305 -9.72 15.62 5.06
CA LEU A 305 -8.37 15.18 4.73
C LEU A 305 -8.04 13.81 5.37
N LEU A 306 -8.57 13.54 6.56
CA LEU A 306 -8.48 12.22 7.18
C LEU A 306 -9.28 11.18 6.38
N LEU A 307 -10.51 11.51 5.95
CA LEU A 307 -11.33 10.67 5.07
C LEU A 307 -10.60 10.33 3.76
N LEU A 308 -9.93 11.32 3.16
CA LEU A 308 -9.09 11.11 1.98
C LEU A 308 -7.93 10.15 2.29
N GLY A 309 -7.29 10.28 3.46
CA GLY A 309 -6.27 9.35 3.93
C GLY A 309 -6.79 7.90 4.03
N TYR A 310 -7.95 7.71 4.62
CA TYR A 310 -8.58 6.39 4.77
C TYR A 310 -9.02 5.77 3.44
N LEU A 311 -9.39 6.60 2.46
CA LEU A 311 -9.73 6.14 1.11
C LEU A 311 -8.59 5.33 0.48
N ASN A 312 -7.33 5.59 0.84
CA ASN A 312 -6.18 4.82 0.38
C ASN A 312 -6.33 3.31 0.63
N SER A 313 -6.84 2.91 1.81
CA SER A 313 -7.02 1.49 2.15
C SER A 313 -8.08 0.80 1.27
N ALA A 314 -9.09 1.53 0.80
CA ALA A 314 -10.09 1.03 -0.13
C ALA A 314 -9.59 1.00 -1.60
N LEU A 315 -8.63 1.86 -1.96
CA LEU A 315 -8.08 1.93 -3.32
C LEU A 315 -7.07 0.82 -3.63
N ASN A 316 -6.38 0.27 -2.63
CA ASN A 316 -5.35 -0.73 -2.80
C ASN A 316 -5.83 -1.99 -3.55
N PRO A 317 -6.93 -2.68 -3.19
CA PRO A 317 -7.40 -3.88 -3.88
C PRO A 317 -7.75 -3.66 -5.36
N PRO A 318 -8.50 -2.63 -5.77
CA PRO A 318 -8.69 -2.28 -7.18
C PRO A 318 -7.38 -2.10 -7.93
N LEU A 319 -6.43 -1.33 -7.38
CA LEU A 319 -5.14 -1.07 -8.03
C LEU A 319 -4.35 -2.35 -8.29
N TYR A 320 -4.36 -3.32 -7.37
CA TYR A 320 -3.74 -4.63 -7.60
C TYR A 320 -4.44 -5.42 -8.70
N THR A 321 -5.77 -5.41 -8.69
CA THR A 321 -6.59 -6.18 -9.63
C THR A 321 -6.47 -5.66 -11.06
N PHE A 322 -6.50 -4.35 -11.26
CA PHE A 322 -6.38 -3.76 -12.59
C PHE A 322 -5.00 -3.98 -13.22
N HIS A 323 -3.94 -3.96 -12.42
CA HIS A 323 -2.58 -3.97 -12.92
C HIS A 323 -1.91 -5.35 -12.91
N ASN A 324 -2.43 -6.34 -12.16
CA ASN A 324 -1.85 -7.67 -12.06
C ASN A 324 -2.81 -8.74 -12.59
N LYS A 325 -2.43 -9.35 -13.73
CA LYS A 325 -3.22 -10.39 -14.39
C LYS A 325 -3.54 -11.59 -13.48
N GLN A 326 -2.61 -11.98 -12.60
CA GLN A 326 -2.80 -13.12 -11.69
C GLN A 326 -3.88 -12.81 -10.64
N PHE A 327 -3.90 -11.58 -10.09
CA PHE A 327 -4.99 -11.14 -9.22
C PHE A 327 -6.32 -11.15 -9.96
N LYS A 328 -6.38 -10.52 -11.15
CA LYS A 328 -7.59 -10.49 -11.97
C LYS A 328 -8.14 -11.90 -12.25
N GLU A 329 -7.26 -12.86 -12.55
CA GLU A 329 -7.66 -14.25 -12.79
C GLU A 329 -8.14 -14.94 -11.51
N THR A 330 -7.52 -14.67 -10.36
CA THR A 330 -7.90 -15.25 -9.09
C THR A 330 -9.23 -14.67 -8.60
N PHE A 331 -9.42 -13.35 -8.67
CA PHE A 331 -10.68 -12.70 -8.36
C PHE A 331 -11.83 -13.21 -9.26
N SER A 332 -11.58 -13.29 -10.58
CA SER A 332 -12.58 -13.84 -11.53
C SER A 332 -13.00 -15.27 -11.19
N LYS A 333 -12.12 -16.07 -10.62
CA LYS A 333 -12.43 -17.43 -10.13
C LYS A 333 -13.26 -17.40 -8.84
N CYS A 334 -12.92 -16.50 -7.90
CA CYS A 334 -13.67 -16.35 -6.65
C CYS A 334 -15.12 -15.93 -6.89
N PHE A 335 -15.35 -15.07 -7.89
CA PHE A 335 -16.70 -14.61 -8.26
C PHE A 335 -17.42 -15.49 -9.29
N GLY A 336 -16.85 -16.65 -9.67
CA GLY A 336 -17.52 -17.58 -10.61
C GLY A 336 -17.61 -17.10 -12.05
N PHE A 337 -17.03 -15.93 -12.40
CA PHE A 337 -17.15 -15.34 -13.74
C PHE A 337 -16.34 -16.06 -14.83
N ARG A 338 -15.46 -16.99 -14.49
CA ARG A 338 -14.66 -17.71 -15.46
C ARG A 338 -15.12 -19.14 -15.62
N LYS A 339 -15.89 -19.43 -16.70
CA LYS A 339 -16.10 -20.79 -17.19
C LYS A 339 -14.74 -21.51 -17.24
N ARG A 340 -14.65 -22.66 -16.59
CA ARG A 340 -13.51 -23.58 -16.62
C ARG A 340 -13.15 -23.81 -18.08
N LYS A 341 -12.06 -23.21 -18.60
CA LYS A 341 -11.53 -23.63 -19.89
C LYS A 341 -11.22 -25.11 -19.76
N SER A 342 -11.99 -25.95 -20.45
CA SER A 342 -11.70 -27.35 -20.60
C SER A 342 -10.25 -27.47 -21.08
N GLN A 343 -9.43 -28.19 -20.35
CA GLN A 343 -8.08 -28.52 -20.81
C GLN A 343 -8.21 -29.14 -22.21
N PRO A 344 -7.44 -28.72 -23.21
CA PRO A 344 -7.40 -29.42 -24.48
C PRO A 344 -7.03 -30.86 -24.14
N LYS A 345 -7.93 -31.79 -24.51
CA LYS A 345 -7.68 -33.23 -24.41
C LYS A 345 -6.29 -33.47 -25.02
N ARG A 346 -5.37 -33.97 -24.21
CA ARG A 346 -4.08 -34.47 -24.66
C ARG A 346 -4.40 -35.47 -25.74
N LYS A 347 -4.16 -35.17 -27.01
CA LYS A 347 -4.25 -36.15 -28.11
C LYS A 347 -3.29 -37.29 -27.73
N SER A 348 -3.84 -38.42 -27.38
CA SER A 348 -3.11 -39.67 -27.28
C SER A 348 -2.68 -40.03 -28.71
N ASN A 349 -1.44 -39.81 -29.03
CA ASN A 349 -0.85 -40.41 -30.19
C ASN A 349 -0.68 -41.90 -29.89
N ASN A 350 -1.75 -42.66 -30.04
CA ASN A 350 -1.64 -44.09 -30.30
C ASN A 350 -1.14 -44.25 -31.74
N THR A 351 0.17 -44.26 -31.91
CA THR A 351 0.78 -44.81 -33.11
C THR A 351 0.61 -46.33 -33.00
N ALA A 352 -0.32 -46.84 -33.78
CA ALA A 352 -0.50 -48.25 -34.01
C ALA A 352 0.81 -48.82 -34.57
N LEU A 353 1.44 -49.66 -33.80
CA LEU A 353 2.42 -50.62 -34.31
C LEU A 353 1.65 -51.70 -35.05
N THR A 354 1.47 -51.51 -36.35
CA THR A 354 1.04 -52.56 -37.26
C THR A 354 2.19 -53.56 -37.44
N SER A 355 1.83 -54.80 -37.13
CA SER A 355 2.45 -56.05 -37.49
C SER A 355 3.33 -55.97 -38.75
N LEU A 356 4.59 -56.40 -38.64
CA LEU A 356 5.35 -56.92 -39.74
C LEU A 356 5.61 -58.43 -39.46
N ASP A 357 5.18 -59.12 -40.44
CA ASP A 357 5.05 -60.52 -40.74
C ASP A 357 6.30 -61.34 -40.48
N ARG A 358 6.05 -62.54 -39.98
CA ARG A 358 6.97 -63.70 -40.04
C ARG A 358 7.04 -64.19 -41.49
N THR A 359 8.18 -64.17 -42.04
CA THR A 359 8.52 -65.15 -43.10
C THR A 359 9.91 -65.77 -42.84
N SER A 360 9.83 -67.00 -42.64
CA SER A 360 10.86 -67.98 -42.61
C SER A 360 11.82 -67.88 -43.80
N ILE A 361 13.12 -68.10 -43.58
CA ILE A 361 13.95 -68.83 -44.51
C ILE A 361 14.99 -69.67 -43.70
N ASN A 362 14.85 -70.99 -43.81
CA ASN A 362 15.87 -71.97 -43.57
C ASN A 362 17.04 -71.81 -44.57
N LEU A 363 18.25 -72.06 -44.15
CA LEU A 363 19.20 -72.95 -44.81
C LEU A 363 20.67 -72.68 -44.43
N HIS A 364 21.26 -73.75 -43.96
CA HIS A 364 22.65 -74.12 -43.79
C HIS A 364 23.49 -73.52 -42.70
#